data_8b05439c9c05e35162ad9ad50f8c6f47
#
_entry.id   8b05439c9c05e35162ad9ad50f8c6f47
#
_cell.length_a   1.000
_cell.length_b   1.000
_cell.length_c   1.000
_cell.angle_alpha   90.00
_cell.angle_beta   90.00
_cell.angle_gamma   90.00
#
_symmetry.space_group_name_H-M   'P 1'
#
loop_
_entity.id
_entity.type
_entity.pdbx_description
1 polymer ?
#
loop_
_entity_poly.entity_id
_entity_poly.type
_entity_poly.pdbx_seq_one_letter_code
_entity_poly.pdbx_strand_id
1 'polypeptide(L)'
;MIMKKIINIILLAAAVLMAAGCELDNYDAPQGCIYGSILDAETGKPVPLPVEGTTGAIVSIMEVGTGATLAQSFYAKQDGTYRNSLIFEGDYTVTASGPFILQGSGQVTVNGETRCDQSAVPYSRIEMNVAQDGMKGTVSFTVTPTDDSYKVKKTYILWNYRKQTDIQNGNFAGSKTDFTGSKTGSHTFNFENEVQYKNNVDKIAENGNKVYVRVAAECEGRVNYSEVYELTLNNN
;
A
#
# COMPACT_ATOMS: atom_id res chain seq x y z
N MET A 1 41.03 -3.52 -57.56
CA MET A 1 41.78 -3.77 -56.30
C MET A 1 41.63 -2.61 -55.28
N ILE A 2 41.60 -1.39 -55.69
CA ILE A 2 41.49 -0.16 -54.84
C ILE A 2 40.13 -0.10 -54.11
N MET A 3 39.00 -0.40 -54.78
CA MET A 3 37.65 -0.34 -54.21
C MET A 3 37.43 -1.29 -53.03
N LYS A 4 37.98 -2.53 -53.11
CA LYS A 4 37.91 -3.50 -51.98
C LYS A 4 38.70 -3.03 -50.76
N LYS A 5 39.85 -2.34 -50.97
CA LYS A 5 40.62 -1.78 -49.85
C LYS A 5 39.88 -0.62 -49.16
N ILE A 6 39.16 0.23 -49.90
CA ILE A 6 38.38 1.34 -49.38
C ILE A 6 37.19 0.81 -48.57
N ILE A 7 36.48 -0.21 -49.05
CA ILE A 7 35.37 -0.84 -48.34
C ILE A 7 35.82 -1.46 -47.01
N ASN A 8 36.97 -2.14 -47.00
CA ASN A 8 37.51 -2.73 -45.78
C ASN A 8 37.94 -1.67 -44.74
N ILE A 9 38.48 -0.51 -45.21
CA ILE A 9 38.83 0.59 -44.31
C ILE A 9 37.56 1.25 -43.71
N ILE A 10 36.50 1.41 -44.48
CA ILE A 10 35.22 1.95 -44.02
C ILE A 10 34.55 0.99 -43.00
N LEU A 11 34.57 -0.33 -43.28
CA LEU A 11 34.07 -1.33 -42.37
C LEU A 11 34.88 -1.38 -41.06
N LEU A 12 36.20 -1.24 -41.12
CA LEU A 12 37.03 -1.21 -39.91
C LEU A 12 36.81 0.04 -39.10
N ALA A 13 36.66 1.22 -39.75
CA ALA A 13 36.35 2.46 -39.09
C ALA A 13 34.94 2.46 -38.44
N ALA A 14 33.93 1.86 -39.08
CA ALA A 14 32.60 1.67 -38.51
C ALA A 14 32.62 0.72 -37.31
N ALA A 15 33.41 -0.36 -37.33
CA ALA A 15 33.55 -1.26 -36.18
C ALA A 15 34.24 -0.60 -34.99
N VAL A 16 35.22 0.28 -35.21
CA VAL A 16 35.87 1.02 -34.12
C VAL A 16 34.94 2.08 -33.52
N LEU A 17 34.11 2.73 -34.34
CA LEU A 17 33.10 3.71 -33.84
C LEU A 17 31.98 3.03 -33.02
N MET A 18 31.63 1.80 -33.32
CA MET A 18 30.64 1.04 -32.52
C MET A 18 31.21 0.50 -31.19
N ALA A 19 32.52 0.29 -31.11
CA ALA A 19 33.17 -0.12 -29.86
C ALA A 19 33.40 1.05 -28.87
N ALA A 20 33.42 2.29 -29.34
CA ALA A 20 33.58 3.49 -28.48
C ALA A 20 32.25 4.00 -27.89
N GLY A 21 31.11 3.42 -28.25
CA GLY A 21 29.78 3.87 -27.84
C GLY A 21 29.16 3.17 -26.62
N CYS A 22 29.84 2.19 -26.03
CA CYS A 22 29.42 1.59 -24.77
C CYS A 22 30.41 2.00 -23.67
N GLU A 23 30.31 3.22 -23.18
CA GLU A 23 30.71 3.46 -21.81
C GLU A 23 29.71 2.68 -20.95
N LEU A 24 30.17 1.61 -20.31
CA LEU A 24 29.42 0.98 -19.24
C LEU A 24 29.16 2.06 -18.20
N ASP A 25 27.90 2.26 -17.89
CA ASP A 25 27.49 3.07 -16.75
C ASP A 25 28.11 2.45 -15.49
N ASN A 26 29.23 3.01 -15.05
CA ASN A 26 29.99 2.55 -13.89
C ASN A 26 29.49 3.17 -12.57
N TYR A 27 28.25 3.69 -12.54
CA TYR A 27 27.67 4.14 -11.28
C TYR A 27 27.48 2.94 -10.36
N ASP A 28 27.94 3.09 -9.13
CA ASP A 28 27.66 2.11 -8.08
C ASP A 28 26.16 1.95 -7.91
N ALA A 29 25.72 0.71 -7.63
CA ALA A 29 24.32 0.46 -7.36
C ALA A 29 23.83 1.28 -6.16
N PRO A 30 22.57 1.74 -6.15
CA PRO A 30 22.01 2.44 -4.99
C PRO A 30 22.22 1.67 -3.68
N GLN A 31 22.81 2.31 -2.68
CA GLN A 31 23.10 1.72 -1.36
C GLN A 31 22.13 2.21 -0.28
N GLY A 32 21.37 3.26 -0.58
CA GLY A 32 20.44 3.87 0.36
C GLY A 32 19.11 3.12 0.44
N CYS A 33 18.50 3.18 1.61
CA CYS A 33 17.16 2.69 1.86
C CYS A 33 16.41 3.68 2.75
N ILE A 34 15.22 4.07 2.32
CA ILE A 34 14.29 4.82 3.17
C ILE A 34 13.12 3.91 3.56
N TYR A 35 12.77 3.93 4.84
CA TYR A 35 11.61 3.20 5.36
C TYR A 35 10.93 3.99 6.46
N GLY A 36 9.68 3.66 6.75
CA GLY A 36 8.93 4.34 7.81
C GLY A 36 7.47 3.94 7.81
N SER A 37 6.69 4.73 8.52
CA SER A 37 5.24 4.57 8.61
C SER A 37 4.53 5.91 8.43
N ILE A 38 3.32 5.86 7.91
CA ILE A 38 2.39 6.99 7.93
C ILE A 38 1.65 6.89 9.27
N LEU A 39 1.98 7.77 10.22
CA LEU A 39 1.48 7.73 11.58
C LEU A 39 0.31 8.70 11.74
N ASP A 40 -0.75 8.25 12.39
CA ASP A 40 -1.83 9.13 12.84
C ASP A 40 -1.29 10.08 13.91
N ALA A 41 -1.38 11.38 13.63
CA ALA A 41 -0.84 12.45 14.47
C ALA A 41 -1.39 12.46 15.91
N GLU A 42 -2.60 11.93 16.13
CA GLU A 42 -3.23 11.87 17.44
C GLU A 42 -2.87 10.60 18.20
N THR A 43 -2.89 9.45 17.53
CA THR A 43 -2.72 8.16 18.20
C THR A 43 -1.27 7.65 18.19
N GLY A 44 -0.42 8.19 17.30
CA GLY A 44 0.94 7.71 17.06
C GLY A 44 1.01 6.33 16.40
N LYS A 45 -0.13 5.74 16.02
CA LYS A 45 -0.18 4.43 15.36
C LYS A 45 -0.11 4.57 13.83
N PRO A 46 0.39 3.56 13.11
CA PRO A 46 0.28 3.56 11.66
C PRO A 46 -1.17 3.68 11.19
N VAL A 47 -1.42 4.51 10.18
CA VAL A 47 -2.73 4.65 9.55
C VAL A 47 -3.00 3.41 8.68
N PRO A 48 -4.07 2.64 8.94
CA PRO A 48 -4.43 1.54 8.07
C PRO A 48 -4.86 2.05 6.68
N LEU A 49 -4.19 1.56 5.63
CA LEU A 49 -4.33 2.03 4.26
C LEU A 49 -5.08 1.01 3.37
N PRO A 50 -5.57 1.41 2.18
CA PRO A 50 -5.97 0.46 1.15
C PRO A 50 -4.83 -0.50 0.79
N VAL A 51 -5.14 -1.56 0.07
CA VAL A 51 -4.12 -2.40 -0.57
C VAL A 51 -3.27 -1.55 -1.51
N GLU A 52 -1.98 -1.87 -1.62
CA GLU A 52 -1.04 -1.19 -2.51
C GLU A 52 -1.61 -1.05 -3.93
N GLY A 53 -1.51 0.15 -4.49
CA GLY A 53 -2.01 0.44 -5.83
C GLY A 53 -2.50 1.87 -5.98
N THR A 54 -3.20 2.15 -7.08
CA THR A 54 -3.63 3.51 -7.46
C THR A 54 -4.59 4.18 -6.48
N THR A 55 -5.30 3.40 -5.66
CA THR A 55 -6.19 3.89 -4.59
C THR A 55 -5.54 3.90 -3.22
N GLY A 56 -4.30 3.39 -3.13
CA GLY A 56 -3.50 3.32 -1.92
C GLY A 56 -2.83 4.65 -1.56
N ALA A 57 -1.93 4.60 -0.61
CA ALA A 57 -1.09 5.74 -0.30
C ALA A 57 0.21 5.70 -1.11
N ILE A 58 0.60 6.87 -1.62
CA ILE A 58 1.80 7.07 -2.41
C ILE A 58 2.78 7.89 -1.58
N VAL A 59 3.98 7.38 -1.41
CA VAL A 59 5.12 8.11 -0.84
C VAL A 59 5.98 8.62 -2.00
N SER A 60 6.36 9.89 -1.95
CA SER A 60 7.18 10.52 -2.96
C SER A 60 8.43 11.12 -2.32
N ILE A 61 9.58 10.80 -2.87
CA ILE A 61 10.87 11.33 -2.46
C ILE A 61 11.49 12.16 -3.58
N MET A 62 12.11 13.26 -3.23
CA MET A 62 12.80 14.14 -4.17
C MET A 62 14.15 14.55 -3.59
N GLU A 63 15.21 14.33 -4.35
CA GLU A 63 16.55 14.75 -3.96
C GLU A 63 16.66 16.26 -3.78
N VAL A 64 17.41 16.67 -2.77
CA VAL A 64 17.66 18.08 -2.47
C VAL A 64 19.06 18.45 -2.94
N GLY A 65 19.18 19.60 -3.63
CA GLY A 65 20.49 20.15 -4.04
C GLY A 65 21.09 19.55 -5.31
N THR A 66 20.48 18.54 -5.92
CA THR A 66 20.98 17.88 -7.16
C THR A 66 20.41 18.49 -8.45
N GLY A 67 19.43 19.39 -8.33
CA GLY A 67 18.68 19.90 -9.48
C GLY A 67 17.60 18.93 -9.97
N ALA A 68 17.27 17.88 -9.22
CA ALA A 68 16.20 16.97 -9.53
C ALA A 68 14.85 17.71 -9.62
N THR A 69 14.12 17.48 -10.71
CA THR A 69 12.80 18.09 -10.98
C THR A 69 11.65 17.10 -10.88
N LEU A 70 11.95 15.81 -10.75
CA LEU A 70 10.98 14.73 -10.68
C LEU A 70 11.15 13.95 -9.38
N ALA A 71 10.03 13.75 -8.68
CA ALA A 71 10.01 12.90 -7.51
C ALA A 71 9.93 11.42 -7.93
N GLN A 72 10.63 10.57 -7.20
CA GLN A 72 10.45 9.13 -7.26
C GLN A 72 9.30 8.74 -6.33
N SER A 73 8.32 7.99 -6.85
CA SER A 73 7.13 7.61 -6.10
C SER A 73 7.00 6.09 -5.97
N PHE A 74 6.53 5.64 -4.82
CA PHE A 74 6.27 4.23 -4.51
C PHE A 74 5.09 4.10 -3.54
N TYR A 75 4.53 2.90 -3.41
CA TYR A 75 3.35 2.68 -2.59
C TYR A 75 3.69 2.35 -1.14
N ALA A 76 2.86 2.87 -0.21
CA ALA A 76 2.81 2.37 1.15
C ALA A 76 1.94 1.11 1.21
N LYS A 77 2.25 0.22 2.16
CA LYS A 77 1.51 -1.03 2.40
C LYS A 77 0.22 -0.77 3.16
N GLN A 78 -0.69 -1.74 3.15
CA GLN A 78 -1.98 -1.60 3.83
C GLN A 78 -1.89 -1.47 5.36
N ASP A 79 -0.76 -1.81 5.97
CA ASP A 79 -0.47 -1.61 7.40
C ASP A 79 0.12 -0.22 7.73
N GLY A 80 0.17 0.68 6.75
CA GLY A 80 0.70 2.03 6.90
C GLY A 80 2.22 2.14 6.79
N THR A 81 2.94 1.03 6.59
CA THR A 81 4.40 1.05 6.45
C THR A 81 4.83 1.27 5.00
N TYR A 82 6.05 1.75 4.81
CA TYR A 82 6.66 1.86 3.50
C TYR A 82 8.16 1.58 3.53
N ARG A 83 8.72 1.17 2.39
CA ARG A 83 10.13 0.94 2.21
C ARG A 83 10.52 1.06 0.73
N ASN A 84 11.62 1.77 0.48
CA ASN A 84 12.30 1.79 -0.81
C ASN A 84 13.81 1.62 -0.57
N SER A 85 14.38 0.54 -1.09
CA SER A 85 15.80 0.19 -0.96
C SER A 85 16.61 0.41 -2.23
N LEU A 86 16.04 1.13 -3.21
CA LEU A 86 16.65 1.41 -4.52
C LEU A 86 16.83 2.91 -4.71
N ILE A 87 17.49 3.56 -3.75
CA ILE A 87 17.79 5.00 -3.78
C ILE A 87 19.28 5.22 -3.49
N PHE A 88 19.81 6.31 -3.98
CA PHE A 88 21.17 6.76 -3.63
C PHE A 88 21.18 7.39 -2.23
N GLU A 89 22.35 7.42 -1.61
CA GLU A 89 22.56 8.19 -0.39
C GLU A 89 22.53 9.68 -0.71
N GLY A 90 21.98 10.49 0.19
CA GLY A 90 21.83 11.93 -0.01
C GLY A 90 20.65 12.53 0.77
N ASP A 91 20.40 13.80 0.51
CA ASP A 91 19.31 14.53 1.16
C ASP A 91 18.02 14.45 0.34
N TYR A 92 16.92 14.14 1.01
CA TYR A 92 15.61 13.98 0.38
C TYR A 92 14.53 14.77 1.10
N THR A 93 13.61 15.33 0.30
CA THR A 93 12.29 15.72 0.79
C THR A 93 11.33 14.54 0.60
N VAL A 94 10.59 14.18 1.65
CA VAL A 94 9.65 13.05 1.66
C VAL A 94 8.25 13.59 1.86
N THR A 95 7.33 13.20 0.99
CA THR A 95 5.90 13.53 1.08
C THR A 95 5.06 12.27 0.94
N ALA A 96 3.81 12.33 1.36
CA ALA A 96 2.86 11.25 1.15
C ALA A 96 1.48 11.78 0.79
N SER A 97 0.75 11.03 -0.02
CA SER A 97 -0.65 11.29 -0.36
C SER A 97 -1.47 10.01 -0.23
N GLY A 98 -2.73 10.16 0.18
CA GLY A 98 -3.60 9.00 0.41
C GLY A 98 -4.93 9.41 1.06
N PRO A 99 -5.63 8.49 1.74
CA PRO A 99 -6.87 8.78 2.44
C PRO A 99 -6.61 9.46 3.81
N PHE A 100 -5.78 10.49 3.82
CA PHE A 100 -5.39 11.27 5.01
C PHE A 100 -4.94 12.67 4.60
N ILE A 101 -4.80 13.55 5.59
CA ILE A 101 -4.22 14.89 5.46
C ILE A 101 -2.81 14.81 6.05
N LEU A 102 -1.79 14.99 5.20
CA LEU A 102 -0.40 14.98 5.63
C LEU A 102 -0.09 16.22 6.49
N GLN A 103 0.61 16.04 7.60
CA GLN A 103 1.02 17.11 8.51
C GLN A 103 2.45 17.59 8.21
N GLY A 104 2.63 18.16 7.02
CA GLY A 104 3.92 18.64 6.56
C GLY A 104 4.70 17.62 5.71
N SER A 105 5.87 18.02 5.24
CA SER A 105 6.83 17.17 4.52
C SER A 105 7.99 16.80 5.43
N GLY A 106 8.46 15.55 5.35
CA GLY A 106 9.71 15.14 5.98
C GLY A 106 10.93 15.60 5.18
N GLN A 107 12.03 15.91 5.88
CA GLN A 107 13.36 16.01 5.27
C GLN A 107 14.25 15.00 5.94
N VAL A 108 15.07 14.29 5.18
CA VAL A 108 15.92 13.21 5.69
C VAL A 108 17.21 13.12 4.86
N THR A 109 18.32 12.91 5.56
CA THR A 109 19.58 12.49 4.95
C THR A 109 19.60 10.96 4.95
N VAL A 110 19.60 10.36 3.77
CA VAL A 110 19.71 8.91 3.59
C VAL A 110 21.18 8.52 3.62
N ASN A 111 21.52 7.65 4.57
CA ASN A 111 22.83 7.03 4.71
C ASN A 111 22.60 5.57 5.16
N GLY A 112 22.73 4.62 4.24
CA GLY A 112 22.28 3.26 4.43
C GLY A 112 20.77 3.16 4.69
N GLU A 113 20.36 2.38 5.70
CA GLU A 113 18.96 2.24 6.10
C GLU A 113 18.52 3.39 7.00
N THR A 114 17.68 4.27 6.48
CA THR A 114 17.24 5.49 7.16
C THR A 114 15.74 5.50 7.38
N ARG A 115 15.31 5.71 8.63
CA ARG A 115 13.89 5.81 8.99
C ARG A 115 13.37 7.23 8.83
N CYS A 116 12.20 7.38 8.22
CA CYS A 116 11.50 8.64 8.07
C CYS A 116 9.99 8.43 8.19
N ASP A 117 9.42 8.61 9.37
CA ASP A 117 7.97 8.53 9.56
C ASP A 117 7.28 9.81 9.09
N GLN A 118 6.05 9.67 8.54
CA GLN A 118 5.22 10.77 8.09
C GLN A 118 4.03 10.92 9.03
N SER A 119 3.78 12.13 9.52
CA SER A 119 2.62 12.42 10.37
C SER A 119 1.41 12.79 9.52
N ALA A 120 0.25 12.19 9.78
CA ALA A 120 -0.96 12.38 9.01
C ALA A 120 -2.22 12.32 9.89
N VAL A 121 -3.32 12.91 9.43
CA VAL A 121 -4.65 12.79 10.05
C VAL A 121 -5.57 12.07 9.07
N PRO A 122 -6.05 10.84 9.38
CA PRO A 122 -7.04 10.17 8.54
C PRO A 122 -8.37 10.93 8.58
N TYR A 123 -9.24 10.77 7.58
CA TYR A 123 -10.57 11.40 7.59
C TYR A 123 -11.52 10.76 8.61
N SER A 124 -11.31 9.51 8.94
CA SER A 124 -12.00 8.83 10.03
C SER A 124 -11.13 7.73 10.64
N ARG A 125 -11.36 7.44 11.91
CA ARG A 125 -10.78 6.29 12.63
C ARG A 125 -11.84 5.22 12.77
N ILE A 126 -11.41 3.96 12.65
CA ILE A 126 -12.32 2.82 12.70
C ILE A 126 -11.84 1.86 13.78
N GLU A 127 -12.68 1.70 14.80
CA GLU A 127 -12.55 0.63 15.77
C GLU A 127 -13.33 -0.57 15.28
N MET A 128 -12.72 -1.74 15.29
CA MET A 128 -13.33 -3.01 14.87
C MET A 128 -13.16 -4.04 15.96
N ASN A 129 -14.26 -4.71 16.32
CA ASN A 129 -14.25 -5.84 17.22
C ASN A 129 -14.74 -7.07 16.46
N VAL A 130 -14.09 -8.21 16.69
CA VAL A 130 -14.40 -9.47 16.03
C VAL A 130 -14.61 -10.55 17.08
N ALA A 131 -15.78 -11.22 17.03
CA ALA A 131 -16.09 -12.40 17.81
C ALA A 131 -16.20 -13.60 16.86
N GLN A 132 -15.62 -14.73 17.24
CA GLN A 132 -15.66 -15.96 16.45
C GLN A 132 -16.36 -17.07 17.20
N ASP A 133 -17.17 -17.86 16.47
CA ASP A 133 -17.81 -19.08 16.92
C ASP A 133 -17.75 -20.11 15.79
N GLY A 134 -16.79 -21.03 15.85
CA GLY A 134 -16.53 -22.03 14.82
C GLY A 134 -16.32 -21.41 13.44
N MET A 135 -17.26 -21.68 12.53
CA MET A 135 -17.28 -21.16 11.15
C MET A 135 -17.98 -19.79 11.02
N LYS A 136 -18.33 -19.15 12.13
CA LYS A 136 -18.96 -17.83 12.11
C LYS A 136 -18.02 -16.76 12.66
N GLY A 137 -18.00 -15.62 11.99
CA GLY A 137 -17.29 -14.43 12.42
C GLY A 137 -18.24 -13.23 12.51
N THR A 138 -18.45 -12.69 13.71
CA THR A 138 -19.24 -11.47 13.92
C THR A 138 -18.31 -10.28 14.02
N VAL A 139 -18.43 -9.36 13.09
CA VAL A 139 -17.67 -8.12 13.03
C VAL A 139 -18.57 -6.96 13.43
N SER A 140 -18.14 -6.18 14.42
CA SER A 140 -18.79 -4.92 14.80
C SER A 140 -17.81 -3.77 14.68
N PHE A 141 -18.31 -2.56 14.44
CA PHE A 141 -17.48 -1.39 14.23
C PHE A 141 -18.05 -0.12 14.83
N THR A 142 -17.14 0.82 15.11
CA THR A 142 -17.42 2.23 15.37
C THR A 142 -16.52 3.07 14.47
N VAL A 143 -17.11 4.04 13.74
CA VAL A 143 -16.42 5.02 12.89
C VAL A 143 -16.47 6.37 13.55
N THR A 144 -15.31 6.95 13.82
CA THR A 144 -15.17 8.29 14.39
C THR A 144 -14.52 9.21 13.35
N PRO A 145 -15.27 10.13 12.71
CA PRO A 145 -14.69 11.19 11.90
C PRO A 145 -13.70 12.02 12.73
N THR A 146 -12.61 12.46 12.07
CA THR A 146 -11.57 13.26 12.75
C THR A 146 -11.87 14.75 12.80
N ASP A 147 -12.94 15.18 12.15
CA ASP A 147 -13.50 16.53 12.22
C ASP A 147 -15.03 16.43 12.32
N ASP A 148 -15.66 17.28 13.15
CA ASP A 148 -17.10 17.26 13.41
C ASP A 148 -17.93 17.57 12.14
N SER A 149 -17.36 18.29 11.18
CA SER A 149 -18.02 18.60 9.90
C SER A 149 -18.04 17.39 8.95
N TYR A 150 -17.19 16.41 9.15
CA TYR A 150 -17.06 15.25 8.25
C TYR A 150 -18.24 14.29 8.39
N LYS A 151 -18.75 13.84 7.25
CA LYS A 151 -19.91 12.95 7.18
C LYS A 151 -19.49 11.56 6.68
N VAL A 152 -19.85 10.54 7.44
CA VAL A 152 -19.74 9.15 7.00
C VAL A 152 -20.82 8.91 5.95
N LYS A 153 -20.43 8.60 4.74
CA LYS A 153 -21.32 8.31 3.63
C LYS A 153 -21.72 6.85 3.57
N LYS A 154 -20.73 5.98 3.70
CA LYS A 154 -20.89 4.53 3.69
C LYS A 154 -19.85 3.86 4.57
N THR A 155 -20.25 2.78 5.21
CA THR A 155 -19.34 1.88 5.90
C THR A 155 -19.55 0.48 5.35
N TYR A 156 -18.49 -0.28 5.18
CA TYR A 156 -18.50 -1.62 4.63
C TYR A 156 -17.83 -2.59 5.60
N ILE A 157 -18.42 -3.77 5.77
CA ILE A 157 -17.73 -4.91 6.36
C ILE A 157 -17.36 -5.86 5.22
N LEU A 158 -16.09 -6.24 5.17
CA LEU A 158 -15.47 -7.03 4.11
C LEU A 158 -14.85 -8.27 4.70
N TRP A 159 -14.76 -9.34 3.91
CA TRP A 159 -13.88 -10.46 4.19
C TRP A 159 -13.13 -10.90 2.92
N ASN A 160 -12.02 -11.61 3.11
CA ASN A 160 -11.26 -12.24 2.03
C ASN A 160 -10.55 -13.49 2.55
N TYR A 161 -10.21 -14.40 1.66
CA TYR A 161 -9.32 -15.54 1.94
C TYR A 161 -7.83 -15.17 1.74
N ARG A 162 -7.55 -13.92 1.39
CA ARG A 162 -6.20 -13.32 1.29
C ARG A 162 -6.11 -12.12 2.23
N LYS A 163 -4.92 -11.87 2.76
CA LYS A 163 -4.69 -10.76 3.67
C LYS A 163 -4.91 -9.39 3.01
N GLN A 164 -4.69 -9.30 1.69
CA GLN A 164 -4.97 -8.09 0.90
C GLN A 164 -6.49 -7.89 0.81
N THR A 165 -7.02 -7.00 1.64
CA THR A 165 -8.46 -6.77 1.77
C THR A 165 -8.77 -5.27 1.77
N ASP A 166 -9.52 -4.82 0.76
CA ASP A 166 -10.10 -3.49 0.66
C ASP A 166 -11.38 -3.50 -0.21
N ILE A 167 -11.98 -2.32 -0.44
CA ILE A 167 -13.23 -2.21 -1.20
C ILE A 167 -13.06 -2.37 -2.72
N GLN A 168 -11.84 -2.47 -3.24
CA GLN A 168 -11.59 -2.60 -4.68
C GLN A 168 -11.95 -4.00 -5.17
N ASN A 169 -12.46 -4.08 -6.38
CA ASN A 169 -12.80 -5.36 -7.01
C ASN A 169 -11.58 -6.30 -7.03
N GLY A 170 -11.79 -7.52 -6.54
CA GLY A 170 -10.75 -8.54 -6.41
C GLY A 170 -10.04 -8.54 -5.06
N ASN A 171 -10.21 -7.51 -4.21
CA ASN A 171 -9.63 -7.42 -2.89
C ASN A 171 -10.63 -7.74 -1.76
N PHE A 172 -11.80 -8.25 -2.08
CA PHE A 172 -12.77 -8.81 -1.13
C PHE A 172 -13.44 -10.05 -1.74
N ALA A 173 -13.92 -10.94 -0.90
CA ALA A 173 -14.61 -12.15 -1.30
C ALA A 173 -16.12 -11.94 -1.23
N GLY A 174 -16.82 -12.25 -2.32
CA GLY A 174 -18.27 -12.14 -2.39
C GLY A 174 -18.77 -10.70 -2.42
N SER A 175 -19.78 -10.39 -1.62
CA SER A 175 -20.40 -9.06 -1.50
C SER A 175 -19.90 -8.31 -0.28
N LYS A 176 -19.83 -6.99 -0.41
CA LYS A 176 -19.61 -6.09 0.73
C LYS A 176 -20.93 -5.87 1.46
N THR A 177 -20.92 -5.99 2.78
CA THR A 177 -22.06 -5.53 3.60
C THR A 177 -22.00 -4.02 3.74
N ASP A 178 -23.02 -3.31 3.26
CA ASP A 178 -23.07 -1.84 3.17
C ASP A 178 -23.97 -1.25 4.27
N PHE A 179 -23.45 -0.27 4.98
CA PHE A 179 -24.16 0.52 6.01
C PHE A 179 -24.13 1.99 5.59
N THR A 180 -25.18 2.45 4.91
CA THR A 180 -25.27 3.83 4.43
C THR A 180 -25.42 4.82 5.59
N GLY A 181 -24.53 5.81 5.69
CA GLY A 181 -24.56 6.87 6.68
C GLY A 181 -24.31 6.42 8.13
N SER A 182 -23.98 5.14 8.36
CA SER A 182 -23.87 4.58 9.71
C SER A 182 -22.47 4.69 10.27
N LYS A 183 -22.35 5.22 11.48
CA LYS A 183 -21.08 5.24 12.24
C LYS A 183 -20.86 3.97 13.06
N THR A 184 -21.90 3.15 13.22
CA THR A 184 -21.82 1.87 13.98
C THR A 184 -22.61 0.81 13.24
N GLY A 185 -22.23 -0.45 13.42
CA GLY A 185 -22.95 -1.59 12.86
C GLY A 185 -22.27 -2.91 13.18
N SER A 186 -22.95 -3.98 12.80
CA SER A 186 -22.43 -5.34 12.97
C SER A 186 -22.95 -6.25 11.87
N HIS A 187 -22.14 -7.22 11.48
CA HIS A 187 -22.50 -8.27 10.54
C HIS A 187 -21.86 -9.59 10.94
N THR A 188 -22.60 -10.68 10.79
CA THR A 188 -22.10 -12.04 11.04
C THR A 188 -21.96 -12.78 9.71
N PHE A 189 -20.73 -13.14 9.37
CA PHE A 189 -20.44 -14.07 8.29
C PHE A 189 -20.63 -15.50 8.80
N ASN A 190 -21.36 -16.31 8.06
CA ASN A 190 -21.34 -17.77 8.21
C ASN A 190 -20.56 -18.32 6.99
N PHE A 191 -19.28 -18.57 7.18
CA PHE A 191 -18.36 -18.91 6.09
C PHE A 191 -18.76 -20.19 5.35
N GLU A 192 -19.36 -21.16 6.03
CA GLU A 192 -19.90 -22.36 5.36
C GLU A 192 -20.92 -22.05 4.27
N ASN A 193 -21.66 -20.94 4.42
CA ASN A 193 -22.68 -20.52 3.46
C ASN A 193 -22.15 -19.57 2.39
N GLU A 194 -20.95 -18.99 2.60
CA GLU A 194 -20.33 -18.07 1.66
C GLU A 194 -19.87 -18.79 0.39
N VAL A 195 -20.36 -18.35 -0.76
CA VAL A 195 -19.99 -18.92 -2.07
C VAL A 195 -18.49 -18.87 -2.31
N GLN A 196 -17.85 -17.77 -1.95
CA GLN A 196 -16.42 -17.60 -2.15
C GLN A 196 -15.58 -18.46 -1.19
N TYR A 197 -16.09 -18.81 -0.02
CA TYR A 197 -15.48 -19.79 0.85
C TYR A 197 -15.50 -21.17 0.18
N LYS A 198 -16.66 -21.62 -0.26
CA LYS A 198 -16.83 -22.93 -0.94
C LYS A 198 -15.94 -23.07 -2.18
N ASN A 199 -15.81 -22.00 -2.96
CA ASN A 199 -15.00 -21.99 -4.18
C ASN A 199 -13.48 -21.92 -3.93
N ASN A 200 -13.05 -21.61 -2.70
CA ASN A 200 -11.65 -21.46 -2.35
C ASN A 200 -11.24 -22.26 -1.11
N VAL A 201 -12.01 -23.29 -0.73
CA VAL A 201 -11.79 -24.09 0.48
C VAL A 201 -10.38 -24.68 0.52
N ASP A 202 -9.87 -25.18 -0.59
CA ASP A 202 -8.52 -25.76 -0.66
C ASP A 202 -7.44 -24.70 -0.39
N LYS A 203 -7.55 -23.50 -0.98
CA LYS A 203 -6.63 -22.40 -0.75
C LYS A 203 -6.68 -21.88 0.69
N ILE A 204 -7.87 -21.89 1.29
CA ILE A 204 -8.06 -21.50 2.68
C ILE A 204 -7.42 -22.54 3.60
N ALA A 205 -7.60 -23.83 3.30
CA ALA A 205 -6.98 -24.93 4.05
C ALA A 205 -5.45 -24.89 3.94
N GLU A 206 -4.89 -24.69 2.75
CA GLU A 206 -3.45 -24.51 2.51
C GLU A 206 -2.88 -23.33 3.31
N ASN A 207 -3.67 -22.26 3.51
CA ASN A 207 -3.32 -21.09 4.31
C ASN A 207 -3.65 -21.27 5.82
N GLY A 208 -3.83 -22.48 6.31
CA GLY A 208 -4.10 -22.79 7.71
C GLY A 208 -5.52 -22.41 8.15
N ASN A 209 -6.51 -22.55 7.28
CA ASN A 209 -7.92 -22.21 7.48
C ASN A 209 -8.16 -20.73 7.84
N LYS A 210 -7.31 -19.84 7.33
CA LYS A 210 -7.36 -18.41 7.63
C LYS A 210 -8.25 -17.66 6.65
N VAL A 211 -9.08 -16.79 7.19
CA VAL A 211 -9.80 -15.74 6.48
C VAL A 211 -9.55 -14.40 7.16
N TYR A 212 -9.73 -13.32 6.42
CA TYR A 212 -9.41 -11.97 6.87
C TYR A 212 -10.65 -11.10 6.79
N VAL A 213 -10.92 -10.35 7.84
CA VAL A 213 -12.03 -9.40 7.88
C VAL A 213 -11.51 -7.99 8.07
N ARG A 214 -12.25 -7.03 7.53
CA ARG A 214 -11.87 -5.62 7.57
C ARG A 214 -13.10 -4.73 7.47
N VAL A 215 -13.03 -3.55 8.08
CA VAL A 215 -14.02 -2.49 7.94
C VAL A 215 -13.43 -1.36 7.12
N ALA A 216 -14.26 -0.77 6.23
CA ALA A 216 -13.91 0.40 5.45
C ALA A 216 -15.01 1.45 5.60
N ALA A 217 -14.64 2.73 5.74
CA ALA A 217 -15.59 3.83 5.84
C ALA A 217 -15.24 4.95 4.85
N GLU A 218 -16.21 5.33 4.03
CA GLU A 218 -16.14 6.48 3.14
C GLU A 218 -16.56 7.73 3.91
N CYS A 219 -15.62 8.67 4.06
CA CYS A 219 -15.78 9.95 4.70
C CYS A 219 -15.16 11.03 3.83
N GLU A 220 -15.91 12.09 3.49
CA GLU A 220 -15.46 13.18 2.60
C GLU A 220 -14.86 12.70 1.27
N GLY A 221 -15.43 11.64 0.66
CA GLY A 221 -14.95 11.06 -0.58
C GLY A 221 -13.61 10.30 -0.46
N ARG A 222 -13.15 10.06 0.75
CA ARG A 222 -11.97 9.24 1.07
C ARG A 222 -12.37 8.02 1.86
N VAL A 223 -11.67 6.92 1.64
CA VAL A 223 -11.97 5.66 2.31
C VAL A 223 -10.86 5.31 3.29
N ASN A 224 -11.18 5.35 4.56
CA ASN A 224 -10.31 4.85 5.63
C ASN A 224 -10.67 3.41 6.00
N TYR A 225 -9.76 2.72 6.66
CA TYR A 225 -9.86 1.30 6.96
C TYR A 225 -9.53 1.01 8.42
N SER A 226 -10.09 -0.07 8.96
CA SER A 226 -9.54 -0.71 10.15
C SER A 226 -8.25 -1.46 9.82
N GLU A 227 -7.55 -1.94 10.82
CA GLU A 227 -6.57 -3.01 10.63
C GLU A 227 -7.26 -4.26 10.04
N VAL A 228 -6.46 -5.13 9.42
CA VAL A 228 -6.93 -6.43 8.95
C VAL A 228 -6.93 -7.40 10.13
N TYR A 229 -8.06 -8.03 10.40
CA TYR A 229 -8.17 -9.06 11.44
C TYR A 229 -8.18 -10.45 10.79
N GLU A 230 -7.36 -11.34 11.34
CA GLU A 230 -7.26 -12.74 10.90
C GLU A 230 -8.16 -13.62 11.77
N LEU A 231 -9.01 -14.42 11.13
CA LEU A 231 -9.80 -15.48 11.74
C LEU A 231 -9.25 -16.84 11.30
N THR A 232 -9.05 -17.76 12.24
CA THR A 232 -8.75 -19.16 11.91
C THR A 232 -10.01 -19.98 12.07
N LEU A 233 -10.57 -20.46 10.96
CA LEU A 233 -11.82 -21.19 10.93
C LEU A 233 -11.61 -22.64 11.39
N ASN A 234 -12.39 -23.06 12.37
CA ASN A 234 -12.34 -24.41 12.92
C ASN A 234 -13.66 -25.13 12.62
N ASN A 235 -13.59 -26.22 11.89
CA ASN A 235 -14.69 -27.17 11.83
C ASN A 235 -14.73 -27.94 13.16
N ASN A 236 -15.70 -27.62 14.01
CA ASN A 236 -15.99 -28.41 15.23
C ASN A 236 -16.64 -29.74 14.87
#